data_7b2aa05b5cc1b44cb1d2e3a85c4d36b4
#
_entry.id   7b2aa05b5cc1b44cb1d2e3a85c4d36b4
#
_cell.length_a   1.000
_cell.length_b   1.000
_cell.length_c   1.000
_cell.angle_alpha   90.00
_cell.angle_beta   90.00
_cell.angle_gamma   90.00
#
_symmetry.space_group_name_H-M   'P 1'
#
loop_
_entity.id
_entity.type
_entity.pdbx_description
1 polymer ?
#
loop_
_entity_poly.entity_id
_entity_poly.type
_entity_poly.pdbx_seq_one_letter_code
_entity_poly.pdbx_strand_id
1 'polypeptide(L)'
;MTTVQRPSARTRLLQAADRVLFTNGIRATPVDDLLRQAEVSTATLYAQFGSKDGLLAEALRLRLADWRSVWDECIISAGDDQGRLLAVFDALEVYRGRRLPAARWCAFLATATELPDAPGEIGDVVTAETALLSERLRHLARPLAGPRAAELADDVVLAYNGTLAAFLRGTPASPIETGRRLARAAVGVYETA
;
A
#
# COMPACT_ATOMS: atom_id res chain seq x y z
N MET A 1 -25.76 27.25 -8.23
CA MET A 1 -25.88 25.88 -7.65
C MET A 1 -25.13 24.93 -8.57
N THR A 2 -23.95 24.49 -8.18
CA THR A 2 -23.14 23.57 -8.99
C THR A 2 -23.70 22.17 -8.81
N THR A 3 -24.31 21.62 -9.88
CA THR A 3 -24.83 20.25 -9.89
C THR A 3 -23.67 19.30 -9.73
N VAL A 4 -23.52 18.68 -8.56
CA VAL A 4 -22.51 17.62 -8.35
C VAL A 4 -22.92 16.43 -9.22
N GLN A 5 -22.22 16.21 -10.31
CA GLN A 5 -22.49 15.11 -11.23
C GLN A 5 -22.22 13.77 -10.52
N ARG A 6 -23.20 12.86 -10.55
CA ARG A 6 -23.08 11.53 -9.95
C ARG A 6 -21.88 10.79 -10.56
N PRO A 7 -20.98 10.21 -9.76
CA PRO A 7 -19.82 9.46 -10.27
C PRO A 7 -20.24 8.31 -11.19
N SER A 8 -19.39 7.98 -12.17
CA SER A 8 -19.64 6.88 -13.11
C SER A 8 -19.83 5.55 -12.36
N ALA A 9 -20.48 4.58 -12.99
CA ALA A 9 -20.65 3.23 -12.43
C ALA A 9 -19.30 2.58 -12.11
N ARG A 10 -18.30 2.76 -12.99
CA ARG A 10 -16.91 2.31 -12.77
C ARG A 10 -16.31 2.93 -11.51
N THR A 11 -16.45 4.24 -11.35
CA THR A 11 -15.93 4.95 -10.17
C THR A 11 -16.61 4.48 -8.89
N ARG A 12 -17.93 4.29 -8.91
CA ARG A 12 -18.66 3.80 -7.73
C ARG A 12 -18.26 2.38 -7.32
N LEU A 13 -18.04 1.49 -8.30
CA LEU A 13 -17.53 0.12 -8.04
C LEU A 13 -16.14 0.14 -7.41
N LEU A 14 -15.23 0.95 -7.92
CA LEU A 14 -13.88 1.09 -7.36
C LEU A 14 -13.92 1.67 -5.93
N GLN A 15 -14.76 2.67 -5.68
CA GLN A 15 -14.96 3.22 -4.34
C GLN A 15 -15.58 2.20 -3.37
N ALA A 16 -16.52 1.38 -3.84
CA ALA A 16 -17.10 0.31 -3.04
C ALA A 16 -16.05 -0.77 -2.71
N ALA A 17 -15.28 -1.21 -3.71
CA ALA A 17 -14.19 -2.17 -3.53
C ALA A 17 -13.17 -1.64 -2.50
N ASP A 18 -12.74 -0.40 -2.64
CA ASP A 18 -11.78 0.24 -1.74
C ASP A 18 -12.27 0.27 -0.28
N ARG A 19 -13.56 0.54 -0.07
CA ARG A 19 -14.15 0.57 1.27
C ARG A 19 -14.40 -0.81 1.86
N VAL A 20 -14.93 -1.76 1.06
CA VAL A 20 -15.49 -2.99 1.61
C VAL A 20 -14.49 -4.13 1.61
N LEU A 21 -13.74 -4.34 0.51
CA LEU A 21 -12.79 -5.44 0.41
C LEU A 21 -11.65 -5.34 1.44
N PHE A 22 -11.12 -4.14 1.65
CA PHE A 22 -10.00 -3.93 2.55
C PHE A 22 -10.41 -3.63 4.02
N THR A 23 -11.71 -3.59 4.30
CA THR A 23 -12.23 -3.45 5.67
C THR A 23 -12.80 -4.76 6.19
N ASN A 24 -13.57 -5.45 5.36
CA ASN A 24 -14.30 -6.66 5.76
C ASN A 24 -13.53 -7.95 5.40
N GLY A 25 -12.56 -7.86 4.50
CA GLY A 25 -11.82 -8.98 3.93
C GLY A 25 -12.27 -9.30 2.50
N ILE A 26 -11.30 -9.68 1.67
CA ILE A 26 -11.51 -9.92 0.24
C ILE A 26 -12.40 -11.15 0.02
N ARG A 27 -12.08 -12.26 0.71
CA ARG A 27 -12.85 -13.52 0.62
C ARG A 27 -14.20 -13.40 1.31
N ALA A 28 -14.26 -12.70 2.43
CA ALA A 28 -15.48 -12.56 3.23
C ALA A 28 -16.51 -11.62 2.61
N THR A 29 -16.14 -10.81 1.60
CA THR A 29 -17.05 -9.85 0.95
C THR A 29 -17.77 -10.49 -0.23
N PRO A 30 -19.10 -10.73 -0.16
CA PRO A 30 -19.87 -11.19 -1.31
C PRO A 30 -19.92 -10.14 -2.43
N VAL A 31 -20.11 -10.59 -3.68
CA VAL A 31 -20.30 -9.69 -4.82
C VAL A 31 -21.51 -8.78 -4.61
N ASP A 32 -22.60 -9.30 -4.07
CA ASP A 32 -23.84 -8.55 -3.84
C ASP A 32 -23.64 -7.36 -2.90
N ASP A 33 -22.73 -7.44 -1.94
CA ASP A 33 -22.38 -6.33 -1.05
C ASP A 33 -21.70 -5.20 -1.81
N LEU A 34 -20.80 -5.54 -2.74
CA LEU A 34 -20.16 -4.56 -3.63
C LEU A 34 -21.16 -3.89 -4.55
N LEU A 35 -22.08 -4.66 -5.14
CA LEU A 35 -23.13 -4.16 -6.03
C LEU A 35 -24.09 -3.21 -5.30
N ARG A 36 -24.52 -3.61 -4.11
CA ARG A 36 -25.40 -2.79 -3.25
C ARG A 36 -24.70 -1.49 -2.85
N GLN A 37 -23.43 -1.56 -2.42
CA GLN A 37 -22.66 -0.40 -2.01
C GLN A 37 -22.38 0.56 -3.17
N ALA A 38 -22.19 0.04 -4.38
CA ALA A 38 -21.92 0.82 -5.58
C ALA A 38 -23.23 1.28 -6.28
N GLU A 39 -24.38 0.76 -5.88
CA GLU A 39 -25.68 0.98 -6.53
C GLU A 39 -25.62 0.67 -8.04
N VAL A 40 -25.13 -0.50 -8.39
CA VAL A 40 -25.04 -0.98 -9.77
C VAL A 40 -25.55 -2.41 -9.91
N SER A 41 -25.87 -2.82 -11.13
CA SER A 41 -26.27 -4.19 -11.44
C SER A 41 -25.04 -5.13 -11.60
N THR A 42 -25.28 -6.42 -11.46
CA THR A 42 -24.30 -7.47 -11.74
C THR A 42 -23.73 -7.35 -13.17
N ALA A 43 -24.62 -7.12 -14.16
CA ALA A 43 -24.20 -6.93 -15.55
C ALA A 43 -23.22 -5.76 -15.71
N THR A 44 -23.41 -4.68 -14.93
CA THR A 44 -22.51 -3.52 -14.96
C THR A 44 -21.11 -3.86 -14.42
N LEU A 45 -21.03 -4.64 -13.35
CA LEU A 45 -19.74 -5.09 -12.81
C LEU A 45 -18.98 -5.92 -13.86
N TYR A 46 -19.63 -6.93 -14.41
CA TYR A 46 -19.00 -7.81 -15.40
C TYR A 46 -18.62 -7.05 -16.68
N ALA A 47 -19.43 -6.10 -17.14
CA ALA A 47 -19.12 -5.26 -18.30
C ALA A 47 -17.91 -4.35 -18.05
N GLN A 48 -17.69 -3.87 -16.82
CA GLN A 48 -16.60 -2.94 -16.48
C GLN A 48 -15.29 -3.63 -16.08
N PHE A 49 -15.35 -4.79 -15.44
CA PHE A 49 -14.19 -5.43 -14.81
C PHE A 49 -14.07 -6.92 -15.13
N GLY A 50 -15.01 -7.52 -15.84
CA GLY A 50 -15.01 -8.95 -16.17
C GLY A 50 -15.32 -9.87 -14.99
N SER A 51 -14.86 -9.54 -13.78
CA SER A 51 -15.04 -10.34 -12.56
C SER A 51 -14.86 -9.51 -11.29
N LYS A 52 -15.14 -10.12 -10.12
CA LYS A 52 -14.76 -9.55 -8.82
C LYS A 52 -13.24 -9.40 -8.71
N ASP A 53 -12.48 -10.36 -9.25
CA ASP A 53 -11.02 -10.35 -9.22
C ASP A 53 -10.45 -9.24 -10.10
N GLY A 54 -11.04 -8.99 -11.26
CA GLY A 54 -10.68 -7.83 -12.10
C GLY A 54 -10.96 -6.49 -11.41
N LEU A 55 -12.06 -6.38 -10.67
CA LEU A 55 -12.35 -5.21 -9.84
C LEU A 55 -11.33 -5.05 -8.71
N LEU A 56 -10.95 -6.14 -8.04
CA LEU A 56 -9.92 -6.13 -7.00
C LEU A 56 -8.56 -5.71 -7.55
N ALA A 57 -8.14 -6.29 -8.68
CA ALA A 57 -6.87 -5.97 -9.32
C ALA A 57 -6.79 -4.47 -9.67
N GLU A 58 -7.87 -3.91 -10.22
CA GLU A 58 -7.92 -2.49 -10.56
C GLU A 58 -7.92 -1.58 -9.32
N ALA A 59 -8.62 -1.97 -8.24
CA ALA A 59 -8.58 -1.26 -6.98
C ALA A 59 -7.16 -1.25 -6.35
N LEU A 60 -6.43 -2.38 -6.45
CA LEU A 60 -5.04 -2.48 -6.02
C LEU A 60 -4.11 -1.61 -6.88
N ARG A 61 -4.29 -1.58 -8.22
CA ARG A 61 -3.50 -0.70 -9.11
C ARG A 61 -3.65 0.78 -8.74
N LEU A 62 -4.87 1.21 -8.47
CA LEU A 62 -5.12 2.58 -8.04
C LEU A 62 -4.47 2.90 -6.69
N ARG A 63 -4.51 1.95 -5.75
CA ARG A 63 -3.81 2.08 -4.46
C ARG A 63 -2.30 2.16 -4.62
N LEU A 64 -1.74 1.34 -5.51
CA LEU A 64 -0.30 1.36 -5.80
C LEU A 64 0.13 2.69 -6.43
N ALA A 65 -0.65 3.21 -7.36
CA ALA A 65 -0.38 4.50 -7.99
C ALA A 65 -0.42 5.65 -6.98
N ASP A 66 -1.43 5.68 -6.11
CA ASP A 66 -1.58 6.68 -5.05
C ASP A 66 -0.44 6.56 -4.01
N TRP A 67 -0.11 5.34 -3.57
CA TRP A 67 1.02 5.08 -2.69
C TRP A 67 2.35 5.58 -3.28
N ARG A 68 2.60 5.27 -4.56
CA ARG A 68 3.80 5.72 -5.27
C ARG A 68 3.89 7.24 -5.28
N SER A 69 2.80 7.95 -5.59
CA SER A 69 2.76 9.41 -5.63
C SER A 69 3.09 10.02 -4.27
N VAL A 70 2.46 9.52 -3.21
CA VAL A 70 2.71 10.01 -1.83
C VAL A 70 4.17 9.78 -1.43
N TRP A 71 4.72 8.62 -1.76
CA TRP A 71 6.11 8.32 -1.44
C TRP A 71 7.09 9.17 -2.25
N ASP A 72 6.81 9.43 -3.53
CA ASP A 72 7.59 10.35 -4.37
C ASP A 72 7.63 11.76 -3.78
N GLU A 73 6.48 12.28 -3.33
CA GLU A 73 6.38 13.59 -2.67
C GLU A 73 7.25 13.65 -1.40
N CYS A 74 7.22 12.61 -0.57
CA CYS A 74 8.03 12.53 0.65
C CYS A 74 9.54 12.45 0.36
N ILE A 75 9.95 11.67 -0.67
CA ILE A 75 11.35 11.59 -1.09
C ILE A 75 11.86 12.95 -1.57
N ILE A 76 11.07 13.66 -2.38
CA ILE A 76 11.43 15.00 -2.91
C ILE A 76 11.57 16.00 -1.77
N SER A 77 10.75 15.88 -0.73
CA SER A 77 10.77 16.80 0.42
C SER A 77 11.91 16.52 1.41
N ALA A 78 12.59 15.39 1.31
CA ALA A 78 13.66 15.01 2.21
C ALA A 78 14.95 15.80 1.93
N GLY A 79 15.63 16.22 3.02
CA GLY A 79 16.81 17.11 2.94
C GLY A 79 18.13 16.40 2.61
N ASP A 80 18.23 15.09 2.89
CA ASP A 80 19.44 14.29 2.73
C ASP A 80 19.14 12.85 2.30
N ASP A 81 20.16 12.04 2.09
CA ASP A 81 20.02 10.66 1.64
C ASP A 81 19.40 9.75 2.70
N GLN A 82 19.70 9.97 3.99
CA GLN A 82 19.06 9.26 5.08
C GLN A 82 17.56 9.59 5.15
N GLY A 83 17.21 10.86 5.06
CA GLY A 83 15.81 11.31 4.99
C GLY A 83 15.06 10.69 3.81
N ARG A 84 15.69 10.62 2.62
CA ARG A 84 15.11 9.98 1.43
C ARG A 84 14.85 8.49 1.66
N LEU A 85 15.78 7.77 2.27
CA LEU A 85 15.61 6.35 2.60
C LEU A 85 14.48 6.16 3.60
N LEU A 86 14.39 7.01 4.63
CA LEU A 86 13.38 6.94 5.68
C LEU A 86 12.02 7.52 5.28
N ALA A 87 11.91 8.19 4.12
CA ALA A 87 10.68 8.80 3.60
C ALA A 87 9.53 7.79 3.41
N VAL A 88 9.82 6.49 3.37
CA VAL A 88 8.78 5.43 3.34
C VAL A 88 7.88 5.47 4.58
N PHE A 89 8.42 5.87 5.74
CA PHE A 89 7.64 6.01 6.98
C PHE A 89 6.82 7.32 6.99
N ASP A 90 7.35 8.42 6.42
CA ASP A 90 6.61 9.66 6.23
C ASP A 90 5.44 9.45 5.27
N ALA A 91 5.72 8.77 4.16
CA ALA A 91 4.71 8.40 3.19
C ALA A 91 3.60 7.53 3.82
N LEU A 92 3.98 6.58 4.69
CA LEU A 92 3.00 5.73 5.38
C LEU A 92 2.09 6.55 6.29
N GLU A 93 2.61 7.54 7.00
CA GLU A 93 1.85 8.44 7.86
C GLU A 93 0.85 9.28 7.04
N VAL A 94 1.34 9.94 5.97
CA VAL A 94 0.52 10.74 5.06
C VAL A 94 -0.56 9.89 4.37
N TYR A 95 -0.18 8.74 3.83
CA TYR A 95 -1.09 7.86 3.11
C TYR A 95 -2.22 7.33 4.01
N ARG A 96 -1.89 6.93 5.24
CA ARG A 96 -2.91 6.50 6.21
C ARG A 96 -3.84 7.63 6.61
N GLY A 97 -3.33 8.85 6.82
CA GLY A 97 -4.12 10.02 7.14
C GLY A 97 -5.12 10.43 6.04
N ARG A 98 -4.78 10.19 4.77
CA ARG A 98 -5.67 10.45 3.62
C ARG A 98 -6.81 9.42 3.49
N ARG A 99 -6.67 8.24 4.08
CA ARG A 99 -7.62 7.11 3.93
C ARG A 99 -8.36 6.82 5.22
N LEU A 100 -9.46 7.56 5.45
CA LEU A 100 -10.36 7.33 6.58
C LEU A 100 -11.74 6.84 6.09
N PRO A 101 -12.37 5.85 6.78
CA PRO A 101 -11.83 5.06 7.88
C PRO A 101 -10.71 4.16 7.40
N ALA A 102 -9.64 4.06 8.19
CA ALA A 102 -8.47 3.30 7.81
C ALA A 102 -8.87 1.84 7.52
N ALA A 103 -8.48 1.33 6.36
CA ALA A 103 -8.39 -0.11 6.16
C ALA A 103 -7.60 -0.69 7.35
N ARG A 104 -8.02 -1.84 7.89
CA ARG A 104 -7.42 -2.39 9.11
C ARG A 104 -5.91 -2.55 9.01
N TRP A 105 -5.35 -2.63 7.77
CA TRP A 105 -3.94 -2.76 7.44
C TRP A 105 -3.68 -2.49 5.95
N CYS A 106 -2.45 -2.74 5.50
CA CYS A 106 -2.09 -2.60 4.10
C CYS A 106 -2.91 -3.55 3.21
N ALA A 107 -3.52 -3.02 2.16
CA ALA A 107 -4.30 -3.80 1.21
C ALA A 107 -3.48 -4.92 0.54
N PHE A 108 -2.19 -4.68 0.29
CA PHE A 108 -1.29 -5.67 -0.32
C PHE A 108 -0.96 -6.81 0.63
N LEU A 109 -0.67 -6.53 1.91
CA LEU A 109 -0.50 -7.59 2.92
C LEU A 109 -1.78 -8.38 3.14
N ALA A 110 -2.95 -7.72 3.17
CA ALA A 110 -4.24 -8.38 3.25
C ALA A 110 -4.45 -9.31 2.04
N THR A 111 -4.18 -8.81 0.83
CA THR A 111 -4.29 -9.61 -0.40
C THR A 111 -3.34 -10.81 -0.38
N ALA A 112 -2.07 -10.61 -0.03
CA ALA A 112 -1.08 -11.69 0.04
C ALA A 112 -1.46 -12.75 1.09
N THR A 113 -2.09 -12.35 2.20
CA THR A 113 -2.54 -13.27 3.25
C THR A 113 -3.80 -14.05 2.85
N GLU A 114 -4.78 -13.38 2.24
CA GLU A 114 -6.04 -14.01 1.86
C GLU A 114 -5.95 -14.78 0.54
N LEU A 115 -5.04 -14.37 -0.37
CA LEU A 115 -4.85 -14.92 -1.71
C LEU A 115 -3.35 -15.16 -1.95
N PRO A 116 -2.68 -16.08 -1.22
CA PRO A 116 -1.22 -16.23 -1.24
C PRO A 116 -0.66 -16.57 -2.63
N ASP A 117 -1.42 -17.28 -3.44
CA ASP A 117 -1.03 -17.69 -4.80
C ASP A 117 -1.98 -17.07 -5.84
N ALA A 118 -2.38 -15.80 -5.63
CA ALA A 118 -3.30 -15.14 -6.53
C ALA A 118 -2.77 -15.17 -7.98
N PRO A 119 -3.45 -15.84 -8.92
CA PRO A 119 -3.00 -15.88 -10.30
C PRO A 119 -3.37 -14.60 -11.05
N GLY A 120 -2.70 -14.38 -12.20
CA GLY A 120 -3.04 -13.34 -13.14
C GLY A 120 -2.91 -11.94 -12.57
N GLU A 121 -3.83 -11.07 -12.91
CA GLU A 121 -3.75 -9.63 -12.64
C GLU A 121 -3.59 -9.24 -11.15
N ILE A 122 -4.15 -10.01 -10.23
CA ILE A 122 -3.97 -9.75 -8.79
C ILE A 122 -2.53 -10.04 -8.38
N GLY A 123 -2.00 -11.21 -8.76
CA GLY A 123 -0.62 -11.60 -8.50
C GLY A 123 0.38 -10.62 -9.09
N ASP A 124 0.13 -10.16 -10.32
CA ASP A 124 0.96 -9.17 -11.01
C ASP A 124 1.05 -7.86 -10.21
N VAL A 125 -0.07 -7.36 -9.70
CA VAL A 125 -0.08 -6.10 -8.93
C VAL A 125 0.59 -6.26 -7.56
N VAL A 126 0.39 -7.38 -6.87
CA VAL A 126 1.08 -7.67 -5.59
C VAL A 126 2.59 -7.79 -5.81
N THR A 127 3.01 -8.46 -6.88
CA THR A 127 4.42 -8.56 -7.28
C THR A 127 5.01 -7.19 -7.61
N ALA A 128 4.28 -6.36 -8.35
CA ALA A 128 4.71 -5.00 -8.70
C ALA A 128 4.88 -4.10 -7.46
N GLU A 129 4.02 -4.23 -6.46
CA GLU A 129 4.16 -3.51 -5.18
C GLU A 129 5.40 -3.95 -4.42
N THR A 130 5.63 -5.25 -4.30
CA THR A 130 6.81 -5.82 -3.63
C THR A 130 8.10 -5.39 -4.33
N ALA A 131 8.13 -5.44 -5.67
CA ALA A 131 9.25 -4.97 -6.47
C ALA A 131 9.50 -3.47 -6.28
N LEU A 132 8.44 -2.66 -6.33
CA LEU A 132 8.55 -1.21 -6.09
C LEU A 132 9.20 -0.91 -4.74
N LEU A 133 8.76 -1.57 -3.67
CA LEU A 133 9.29 -1.38 -2.32
C LEU A 133 10.79 -1.74 -2.27
N SER A 134 11.13 -2.95 -2.69
CA SER A 134 12.49 -3.48 -2.57
C SER A 134 13.48 -2.74 -3.47
N GLU A 135 13.14 -2.50 -4.74
CA GLU A 135 14.04 -1.84 -5.70
C GLU A 135 14.27 -0.37 -5.35
N ARG A 136 13.20 0.34 -4.94
CA ARG A 136 13.30 1.74 -4.54
C ARG A 136 14.15 1.90 -3.28
N LEU A 137 13.92 1.11 -2.25
CA LEU A 137 14.74 1.17 -1.03
C LEU A 137 16.20 0.82 -1.32
N ARG A 138 16.47 -0.18 -2.16
CA ARG A 138 17.84 -0.50 -2.59
C ARG A 138 18.51 0.67 -3.33
N HIS A 139 17.77 1.36 -4.20
CA HIS A 139 18.28 2.54 -4.88
C HIS A 139 18.61 3.67 -3.89
N LEU A 140 17.71 3.95 -2.95
CA LEU A 140 17.88 4.99 -1.94
C LEU A 140 18.97 4.66 -0.89
N ALA A 141 19.25 3.38 -0.66
CA ALA A 141 20.30 2.94 0.25
C ALA A 141 21.73 3.06 -0.34
N ARG A 142 21.86 3.16 -1.67
CA ARG A 142 23.19 3.19 -2.32
C ARG A 142 24.13 4.30 -1.81
N PRO A 143 23.70 5.55 -1.64
CA PRO A 143 24.58 6.60 -1.14
C PRO A 143 25.06 6.37 0.31
N LEU A 144 24.31 5.59 1.09
CA LEU A 144 24.57 5.35 2.52
C LEU A 144 25.38 4.09 2.79
N ALA A 145 25.22 3.05 1.99
CA ALA A 145 25.78 1.74 2.25
C ALA A 145 26.63 1.17 1.08
N GLY A 146 26.74 1.89 -0.03
CA GLY A 146 27.56 1.48 -1.18
C GLY A 146 27.26 0.03 -1.63
N PRO A 147 28.27 -0.89 -1.61
CA PRO A 147 28.07 -2.28 -2.00
C PRO A 147 27.07 -3.05 -1.13
N ARG A 148 26.85 -2.61 0.11
CA ARG A 148 25.92 -3.22 1.08
C ARG A 148 24.49 -2.63 1.02
N ALA A 149 24.17 -1.85 -0.01
CA ALA A 149 22.87 -1.21 -0.15
C ALA A 149 21.69 -2.20 -0.16
N ALA A 150 21.88 -3.42 -0.63
CA ALA A 150 20.85 -4.46 -0.59
C ALA A 150 20.53 -4.89 0.85
N GLU A 151 21.56 -5.09 1.69
CA GLU A 151 21.38 -5.46 3.09
C GLU A 151 20.65 -4.36 3.87
N LEU A 152 21.08 -3.11 3.74
CA LEU A 152 20.40 -1.97 4.36
C LEU A 152 18.93 -1.84 3.89
N ALA A 153 18.68 -2.05 2.60
CA ALA A 153 17.32 -2.02 2.08
C ALA A 153 16.44 -3.11 2.70
N ASP A 154 16.97 -4.33 2.84
CA ASP A 154 16.26 -5.45 3.46
C ASP A 154 15.92 -5.17 4.94
N ASP A 155 16.84 -4.55 5.70
CA ASP A 155 16.58 -4.10 7.07
C ASP A 155 15.44 -3.08 7.13
N VAL A 156 15.41 -2.11 6.21
CA VAL A 156 14.34 -1.11 6.12
C VAL A 156 13.02 -1.75 5.72
N VAL A 157 13.03 -2.71 4.76
CA VAL A 157 11.84 -3.48 4.35
C VAL A 157 11.25 -4.22 5.55
N LEU A 158 12.09 -4.89 6.36
CA LEU A 158 11.62 -5.59 7.55
C LEU A 158 11.04 -4.63 8.60
N ALA A 159 11.69 -3.50 8.85
CA ALA A 159 11.18 -2.47 9.75
C ALA A 159 9.82 -1.91 9.27
N TYR A 160 9.67 -1.67 7.97
CA TYR A 160 8.43 -1.21 7.35
C TYR A 160 7.32 -2.26 7.47
N ASN A 161 7.57 -3.52 7.10
CA ASN A 161 6.60 -4.60 7.20
C ASN A 161 6.21 -4.86 8.67
N GLY A 162 7.16 -4.79 9.60
CA GLY A 162 6.90 -4.85 11.04
C GLY A 162 5.98 -3.73 11.50
N THR A 163 6.16 -2.52 10.98
CA THR A 163 5.28 -1.37 11.25
C THR A 163 3.85 -1.63 10.78
N LEU A 164 3.67 -2.17 9.58
CA LEU A 164 2.35 -2.51 9.04
C LEU A 164 1.67 -3.60 9.89
N ALA A 165 2.41 -4.64 10.27
CA ALA A 165 1.90 -5.71 11.14
C ALA A 165 1.53 -5.20 12.54
N ALA A 166 2.26 -4.23 13.08
CA ALA A 166 2.02 -3.63 14.39
C ALA A 166 0.67 -2.91 14.46
N PHE A 167 0.17 -2.32 13.38
CA PHE A 167 -1.17 -1.72 13.34
C PHE A 167 -2.29 -2.73 13.60
N LEU A 168 -2.11 -3.99 13.22
CA LEU A 168 -3.09 -5.04 13.51
C LEU A 168 -3.08 -5.46 14.97
N ARG A 169 -1.89 -5.49 15.55
CA ARG A 169 -1.69 -6.01 16.90
C ARG A 169 -1.88 -4.95 17.97
N GLY A 170 -1.98 -3.65 17.57
CA GLY A 170 -2.12 -2.53 18.51
C GLY A 170 -0.88 -2.27 19.37
N THR A 171 0.28 -2.83 19.00
CA THR A 171 1.53 -2.65 19.74
C THR A 171 2.74 -2.71 18.82
N PRO A 172 3.74 -1.81 18.98
CA PRO A 172 3.82 -0.70 19.96
C PRO A 172 2.78 0.41 19.69
N ALA A 173 2.62 1.33 20.65
CA ALA A 173 1.64 2.43 20.56
C ALA A 173 1.89 3.36 19.36
N SER A 174 3.17 3.58 19.00
CA SER A 174 3.61 4.41 17.86
C SER A 174 4.38 3.56 16.85
N PRO A 175 3.70 2.75 16.02
CA PRO A 175 4.36 1.81 15.11
C PRO A 175 5.27 2.50 14.08
N ILE A 176 4.81 3.62 13.47
CA ILE A 176 5.57 4.35 12.45
C ILE A 176 6.86 4.92 13.03
N GLU A 177 6.77 5.58 14.18
CA GLU A 177 7.94 6.14 14.85
C GLU A 177 8.93 5.05 15.26
N THR A 178 8.44 3.92 15.78
CA THR A 178 9.28 2.79 16.15
C THR A 178 9.98 2.18 14.95
N GLY A 179 9.26 1.93 13.85
CA GLY A 179 9.83 1.41 12.62
C GLY A 179 10.87 2.35 12.02
N ARG A 180 10.59 3.66 11.98
CA ARG A 180 11.53 4.69 11.52
C ARG A 180 12.80 4.71 12.36
N ARG A 181 12.67 4.61 13.68
CA ARG A 181 13.84 4.56 14.60
C ARG A 181 14.69 3.32 14.36
N LEU A 182 14.07 2.16 14.14
CA LEU A 182 14.79 0.92 13.81
C LEU A 182 15.54 1.04 12.48
N ALA A 183 14.88 1.55 11.45
CA ALA A 183 15.50 1.78 10.15
C ALA A 183 16.67 2.78 10.23
N ARG A 184 16.53 3.86 11.03
CA ARG A 184 17.62 4.81 11.27
C ARG A 184 18.79 4.18 12.00
N ALA A 185 18.55 3.32 12.98
CA ALA A 185 19.60 2.58 13.66
C ALA A 185 20.34 1.63 12.72
N ALA A 186 19.63 0.99 11.78
CA ALA A 186 20.25 0.18 10.74
C ALA A 186 21.22 1.02 9.89
N VAL A 187 20.83 2.23 9.43
CA VAL A 187 21.75 3.11 8.66
C VAL A 187 23.09 3.27 9.38
N GLY A 188 23.08 3.57 10.69
CA GLY A 188 24.31 3.75 11.47
C GLY A 188 25.25 2.54 11.49
N VAL A 189 24.75 1.31 11.25
CA VAL A 189 25.57 0.10 11.13
C VAL A 189 26.38 0.09 9.83
N TYR A 190 25.85 0.70 8.77
CA TYR A 190 26.45 0.69 7.44
C TYR A 190 27.34 1.92 7.17
N GLU A 191 27.16 3.03 7.88
CA GLU A 191 28.00 4.24 7.76
C GLU A 191 29.37 4.07 8.42
N THR A 192 29.51 3.14 9.36
CA THR A 192 30.74 2.91 10.15
C THR A 192 31.61 1.78 9.62
N ALA A 193 31.22 1.12 8.53
CA ALA A 193 31.92 -0.01 7.93
C ALA A 193 32.50 0.35 6.56
#